data_aa3e476d3fbd727a939dc6d6cfffbb53
#
_entry.id   aa3e476d3fbd727a939dc6d6cfffbb53
#
_cell.length_a   1.000
_cell.length_b   1.000
_cell.length_c   1.000
_cell.angle_alpha   90.00
_cell.angle_beta   90.00
_cell.angle_gamma   90.00
#
_symmetry.space_group_name_H-M   'P 1'
#
loop_
_entity.id
_entity.type
_entity.pdbx_description
1 polymer ?
#
loop_
_entity_poly.entity_id
_entity_poly.type
_entity_poly.pdbx_seq_one_letter_code
_entity_poly.pdbx_strand_id
1 'polypeptide(L)'
;MTSLTMVVPTYNESERLDVEAMLGFLQLDPGYRLLFIDDGSPDATPALLETIRHRAPERISIQCNPTNRGKAEVVRQGLLMGLEAGAPMVGFIDADLSAPFSEVAALRADLLAHPELWAAFGSRIKLLGRSVKRSELRHYFGRVFATAASITLHLAVYDTQCGLKLFRDTPEVRRALVEPFISRWIFDVELLARLSEAAGPAIGSRVREVPLECWQERGASRLKLRDFLRAPIELLQIRRHHPPR
;
A
#
# COMPACT_ATOMS: atom_id res chain seq x y z
N MET A 1 -16.16 -9.75 14.66
CA MET A 1 -15.41 -9.74 13.38
C MET A 1 -14.34 -8.67 13.48
N THR A 2 -13.12 -8.95 13.05
CA THR A 2 -12.02 -7.98 13.13
C THR A 2 -12.17 -6.92 12.03
N SER A 3 -12.36 -5.65 12.39
CA SER A 3 -12.54 -4.57 11.41
C SER A 3 -11.25 -4.26 10.65
N LEU A 4 -11.40 -3.76 9.43
CA LEU A 4 -10.30 -3.37 8.55
C LEU A 4 -10.62 -2.00 7.93
N THR A 5 -9.70 -1.04 8.09
CA THR A 5 -9.77 0.24 7.38
C THR A 5 -8.79 0.23 6.21
N MET A 6 -9.33 0.33 4.99
CA MET A 6 -8.54 0.45 3.76
C MET A 6 -8.37 1.90 3.37
N VAL A 7 -7.14 2.34 3.33
CA VAL A 7 -6.74 3.66 2.82
C VAL A 7 -6.67 3.62 1.30
N VAL A 8 -7.30 4.58 0.66
CA VAL A 8 -7.25 4.77 -0.79
C VAL A 8 -6.66 6.17 -1.06
N PRO A 9 -5.36 6.26 -1.38
CA PRO A 9 -4.74 7.51 -1.76
C PRO A 9 -5.27 7.96 -3.12
N THR A 10 -5.78 9.19 -3.22
CA THR A 10 -6.33 9.75 -4.45
C THR A 10 -5.63 11.06 -4.83
N TYR A 11 -5.42 11.25 -6.12
CA TYR A 11 -4.97 12.50 -6.73
C TYR A 11 -5.32 12.52 -8.22
N ASN A 12 -6.22 13.43 -8.65
CA ASN A 12 -6.71 13.49 -10.03
C ASN A 12 -7.25 12.13 -10.52
N GLU A 13 -8.24 11.60 -9.80
CA GLU A 13 -8.87 10.30 -10.07
C GLU A 13 -10.33 10.41 -10.50
N SER A 14 -10.86 11.62 -10.73
CA SER A 14 -12.29 11.85 -11.02
C SER A 14 -12.83 11.03 -12.21
N GLU A 15 -12.00 10.75 -13.23
CA GLU A 15 -12.38 9.98 -14.42
C GLU A 15 -12.06 8.49 -14.30
N ARG A 16 -11.31 8.05 -13.28
CA ARG A 16 -10.76 6.69 -13.21
C ARG A 16 -11.19 5.89 -12.00
N LEU A 17 -11.70 6.58 -10.96
CA LEU A 17 -12.11 5.92 -9.74
C LEU A 17 -13.35 5.05 -9.99
N ASP A 18 -13.23 3.75 -9.76
CA ASP A 18 -14.32 2.79 -9.90
C ASP A 18 -15.22 2.83 -8.65
N VAL A 19 -16.25 3.67 -8.69
CA VAL A 19 -17.19 3.89 -7.59
C VAL A 19 -17.87 2.60 -7.16
N GLU A 20 -18.32 1.78 -8.11
CA GLU A 20 -19.04 0.55 -7.80
C GLU A 20 -18.11 -0.50 -7.17
N ALA A 21 -16.86 -0.57 -7.59
CA ALA A 21 -15.87 -1.43 -6.94
C ALA A 21 -15.60 -0.97 -5.50
N MET A 22 -15.52 0.36 -5.23
CA MET A 22 -15.34 0.90 -3.88
C MET A 22 -16.51 0.52 -2.96
N LEU A 23 -17.73 0.68 -3.44
CA LEU A 23 -18.92 0.32 -2.67
C LEU A 23 -19.09 -1.19 -2.54
N GLY A 24 -18.77 -1.94 -3.59
CA GLY A 24 -18.76 -3.41 -3.59
C GLY A 24 -17.80 -3.99 -2.53
N PHE A 25 -16.65 -3.36 -2.31
CA PHE A 25 -15.75 -3.77 -1.24
C PHE A 25 -16.41 -3.75 0.14
N LEU A 26 -17.20 -2.73 0.43
CA LEU A 26 -17.90 -2.64 1.71
C LEU A 26 -18.97 -3.73 1.90
N GLN A 27 -19.46 -4.32 0.81
CA GLN A 27 -20.45 -5.41 0.88
C GLN A 27 -19.81 -6.77 1.23
N LEU A 28 -18.49 -6.91 1.06
CA LEU A 28 -17.78 -8.16 1.34
C LEU A 28 -17.74 -8.49 2.84
N ASP A 29 -17.68 -7.47 3.71
CA ASP A 29 -17.67 -7.65 5.16
C ASP A 29 -18.19 -6.38 5.86
N PRO A 30 -19.10 -6.50 6.84
CA PRO A 30 -19.64 -5.35 7.58
C PRO A 30 -18.57 -4.59 8.39
N GLY A 31 -17.44 -5.23 8.70
CA GLY A 31 -16.30 -4.61 9.38
C GLY A 31 -15.38 -3.83 8.46
N TYR A 32 -15.61 -3.82 7.14
CA TYR A 32 -14.77 -3.07 6.19
C TYR A 32 -15.16 -1.59 6.16
N ARG A 33 -14.14 -0.74 6.14
CA ARG A 33 -14.23 0.72 6.03
C ARG A 33 -13.27 1.20 4.96
N LEU A 34 -13.63 2.30 4.30
CA LEU A 34 -12.75 3.01 3.36
C LEU A 34 -12.37 4.36 3.96
N LEU A 35 -11.10 4.72 3.86
CA LEU A 35 -10.58 6.03 4.17
C LEU A 35 -9.89 6.58 2.93
N PHE A 36 -10.55 7.51 2.25
CA PHE A 36 -9.94 8.24 1.13
C PHE A 36 -9.08 9.37 1.66
N ILE A 37 -7.85 9.45 1.15
CA ILE A 37 -7.00 10.62 1.39
C ILE A 37 -6.75 11.29 0.05
N ASP A 38 -7.40 12.42 -0.17
CA ASP A 38 -7.18 13.22 -1.36
C ASP A 38 -5.96 14.13 -1.19
N ASP A 39 -5.02 14.02 -2.11
CA ASP A 39 -3.74 14.73 -2.05
C ASP A 39 -3.78 16.11 -2.74
N GLY A 40 -4.85 16.86 -2.48
CA GLY A 40 -5.04 18.19 -3.02
C GLY A 40 -5.35 18.17 -4.52
N SER A 41 -6.30 17.34 -4.95
CA SER A 41 -6.73 17.23 -6.35
C SER A 41 -7.35 18.55 -6.82
N PRO A 42 -6.89 19.13 -7.95
CA PRO A 42 -7.52 20.29 -8.57
C PRO A 42 -8.73 19.97 -9.45
N ASP A 43 -8.98 18.67 -9.73
CA ASP A 43 -10.09 18.20 -10.55
C ASP A 43 -11.35 17.90 -9.70
N ALA A 44 -12.34 17.22 -10.26
CA ALA A 44 -13.59 16.86 -9.59
C ALA A 44 -13.45 15.69 -8.57
N THR A 45 -12.23 15.20 -8.28
CA THR A 45 -12.01 14.09 -7.34
C THR A 45 -12.65 14.34 -5.98
N PRO A 46 -12.47 15.49 -5.28
CA PRO A 46 -13.09 15.71 -3.97
C PRO A 46 -14.61 15.61 -4.00
N ALA A 47 -15.26 16.17 -5.03
CA ALA A 47 -16.72 16.11 -5.19
C ALA A 47 -17.21 14.67 -5.44
N LEU A 48 -16.45 13.88 -6.24
CA LEU A 48 -16.73 12.46 -6.46
C LEU A 48 -16.63 11.66 -5.16
N LEU A 49 -15.59 11.88 -4.36
CA LEU A 49 -15.40 11.20 -3.07
C LEU A 49 -16.56 11.48 -2.13
N GLU A 50 -17.05 12.74 -2.06
CA GLU A 50 -18.23 13.08 -1.26
C GLU A 50 -19.48 12.34 -1.74
N THR A 51 -19.67 12.20 -3.05
CA THR A 51 -20.76 11.41 -3.62
C THR A 51 -20.69 9.94 -3.18
N ILE A 52 -19.49 9.36 -3.16
CA ILE A 52 -19.28 7.98 -2.69
C ILE A 52 -19.58 7.88 -1.19
N ARG A 53 -19.09 8.84 -0.39
CA ARG A 53 -19.32 8.86 1.06
C ARG A 53 -20.81 8.92 1.41
N HIS A 54 -21.61 9.71 0.69
CA HIS A 54 -23.05 9.79 0.93
C HIS A 54 -23.78 8.43 0.75
N ARG A 55 -23.23 7.50 -0.03
CA ARG A 55 -23.80 6.14 -0.21
C ARG A 55 -23.52 5.19 0.95
N ALA A 56 -22.51 5.49 1.80
CA ALA A 56 -22.18 4.68 2.98
C ALA A 56 -21.46 5.53 4.07
N PRO A 57 -22.14 6.56 4.64
CA PRO A 57 -21.50 7.57 5.48
C PRO A 57 -20.86 7.02 6.75
N GLU A 58 -21.40 5.92 7.30
CA GLU A 58 -20.88 5.27 8.51
C GLU A 58 -19.61 4.44 8.26
N ARG A 59 -19.29 4.18 6.97
CA ARG A 59 -18.17 3.30 6.59
C ARG A 59 -17.15 3.94 5.67
N ILE A 60 -17.40 5.17 5.25
CA ILE A 60 -16.50 5.92 4.37
C ILE A 60 -16.13 7.23 5.05
N SER A 61 -14.82 7.45 5.19
CA SER A 61 -14.23 8.70 5.65
C SER A 61 -13.39 9.31 4.54
N ILE A 62 -13.31 10.65 4.53
CA ILE A 62 -12.51 11.40 3.55
C ILE A 62 -11.66 12.42 4.31
N GLN A 63 -10.41 12.51 3.91
CA GLN A 63 -9.50 13.57 4.30
C GLN A 63 -8.93 14.21 3.05
N CYS A 64 -9.08 15.53 2.91
CA CYS A 64 -8.48 16.29 1.82
C CYS A 64 -7.29 17.09 2.31
N ASN A 65 -6.16 16.95 1.66
CA ASN A 65 -4.98 17.77 1.89
C ASN A 65 -5.08 19.09 1.10
N PRO A 66 -4.63 20.22 1.62
CA PRO A 66 -4.68 21.49 0.91
C PRO A 66 -3.71 21.56 -0.28
N THR A 67 -2.66 20.74 -0.28
CA THR A 67 -1.63 20.67 -1.32
C THR A 67 -1.12 19.26 -1.49
N ASN A 68 -0.58 18.97 -2.68
CA ASN A 68 0.00 17.66 -2.97
C ASN A 68 1.26 17.38 -2.13
N ARG A 69 1.18 16.39 -1.26
CA ARG A 69 2.26 15.91 -0.37
C ARG A 69 2.96 14.68 -0.90
N GLY A 70 2.36 14.00 -1.88
CA GLY A 70 2.86 12.77 -2.50
C GLY A 70 2.35 11.49 -1.83
N LYS A 71 2.30 10.41 -2.63
CA LYS A 71 1.70 9.12 -2.25
C LYS A 71 2.23 8.59 -0.92
N ALA A 72 3.53 8.67 -0.68
CA ALA A 72 4.16 8.19 0.55
C ALA A 72 3.52 8.81 1.80
N GLU A 73 3.40 10.13 1.82
CA GLU A 73 2.83 10.86 2.96
C GLU A 73 1.34 10.62 3.11
N VAL A 74 0.61 10.57 2.00
CA VAL A 74 -0.84 10.29 1.99
C VAL A 74 -1.15 8.90 2.54
N VAL A 75 -0.39 7.89 2.13
CA VAL A 75 -0.53 6.52 2.67
C VAL A 75 -0.18 6.50 4.16
N ARG A 76 0.94 7.11 4.55
CA ARG A 76 1.35 7.20 5.96
C ARG A 76 0.26 7.85 6.82
N GLN A 77 -0.24 9.01 6.40
CA GLN A 77 -1.30 9.76 7.05
C GLN A 77 -2.55 8.88 7.22
N GLY A 78 -3.01 8.25 6.15
CA GLY A 78 -4.21 7.41 6.19
C GLY A 78 -4.07 6.20 7.09
N LEU A 79 -2.91 5.52 7.07
CA LEU A 79 -2.66 4.38 7.96
C LEU A 79 -2.66 4.81 9.42
N LEU A 80 -2.01 5.93 9.77
CA LEU A 80 -2.05 6.48 11.13
C LEU A 80 -3.46 6.85 11.56
N MET A 81 -4.22 7.56 10.74
CA MET A 81 -5.61 7.92 11.04
C MET A 81 -6.48 6.68 11.29
N GLY A 82 -6.31 5.62 10.48
CA GLY A 82 -7.03 4.36 10.69
C GLY A 82 -6.68 3.69 12.02
N LEU A 83 -5.40 3.68 12.39
CA LEU A 83 -4.93 3.14 13.67
C LEU A 83 -5.40 3.99 14.86
N GLU A 84 -5.37 5.32 14.74
CA GLU A 84 -5.87 6.25 15.76
C GLU A 84 -7.38 6.12 15.98
N ALA A 85 -8.13 5.80 14.91
CA ALA A 85 -9.55 5.49 15.01
C ALA A 85 -9.83 4.11 15.62
N GLY A 86 -8.80 3.38 16.06
CA GLY A 86 -8.93 2.10 16.75
C GLY A 86 -9.16 0.90 15.82
N ALA A 87 -8.83 1.01 14.54
CA ALA A 87 -8.91 -0.13 13.64
C ALA A 87 -7.83 -1.18 14.00
N PRO A 88 -8.19 -2.43 14.30
CA PRO A 88 -7.21 -3.48 14.62
C PRO A 88 -6.38 -3.92 13.43
N MET A 89 -6.84 -3.61 12.22
CA MET A 89 -6.10 -3.77 10.98
C MET A 89 -6.32 -2.54 10.09
N VAL A 90 -5.26 -2.10 9.46
CA VAL A 90 -5.28 -1.05 8.43
C VAL A 90 -4.58 -1.55 7.18
N GLY A 91 -4.89 -0.99 6.05
CA GLY A 91 -4.18 -1.29 4.82
C GLY A 91 -4.27 -0.15 3.84
N PHE A 92 -3.57 -0.25 2.74
CA PHE A 92 -3.81 0.63 1.61
C PHE A 92 -3.92 -0.14 0.30
N ILE A 93 -4.67 0.44 -0.62
CA ILE A 93 -4.82 -0.05 -1.98
C ILE A 93 -4.77 1.13 -2.95
N ASP A 94 -4.09 0.96 -4.08
CA ASP A 94 -4.03 1.99 -5.11
C ASP A 94 -5.42 2.25 -5.71
N ALA A 95 -5.76 3.53 -5.92
CA ALA A 95 -7.06 3.96 -6.41
C ALA A 95 -7.43 3.40 -7.80
N ASP A 96 -6.41 3.04 -8.61
CA ASP A 96 -6.62 2.44 -9.94
C ASP A 96 -7.08 0.97 -9.89
N LEU A 97 -7.08 0.36 -8.69
CA LEU A 97 -7.45 -1.04 -8.46
C LEU A 97 -6.74 -2.02 -9.41
N SER A 98 -5.46 -1.75 -9.72
CA SER A 98 -4.61 -2.72 -10.43
C SER A 98 -4.54 -4.07 -9.69
N ALA A 99 -4.56 -4.05 -8.36
CA ALA A 99 -4.94 -5.17 -7.51
C ALA A 99 -6.42 -4.98 -7.14
N PRO A 100 -7.33 -5.90 -7.51
CA PRO A 100 -8.73 -5.75 -7.16
C PRO A 100 -8.98 -5.99 -5.66
N PHE A 101 -10.09 -5.48 -5.13
CA PHE A 101 -10.45 -5.66 -3.72
C PHE A 101 -10.65 -7.13 -3.30
N SER A 102 -10.89 -8.04 -4.24
CA SER A 102 -10.94 -9.48 -3.95
C SER A 102 -9.65 -10.02 -3.34
N GLU A 103 -8.50 -9.41 -3.66
CA GLU A 103 -7.20 -9.79 -3.12
C GLU A 103 -7.02 -9.43 -1.64
N VAL A 104 -7.79 -8.47 -1.13
CA VAL A 104 -7.75 -8.06 0.28
C VAL A 104 -8.10 -9.22 1.21
N ALA A 105 -9.04 -10.07 0.79
CA ALA A 105 -9.48 -11.21 1.59
C ALA A 105 -8.35 -12.21 1.87
N ALA A 106 -7.49 -12.48 0.87
CA ALA A 106 -6.35 -13.38 1.01
C ALA A 106 -5.31 -12.84 1.99
N LEU A 107 -4.94 -11.54 1.88
CA LEU A 107 -4.00 -10.91 2.80
C LEU A 107 -4.55 -10.87 4.23
N ARG A 108 -5.86 -10.55 4.36
CA ARG A 108 -6.52 -10.52 5.67
C ARG A 108 -6.58 -11.91 6.30
N ALA A 109 -6.90 -12.94 5.53
CA ALA A 109 -6.94 -14.32 6.00
C ALA A 109 -5.55 -14.77 6.51
N ASP A 110 -4.48 -14.42 5.81
CA ASP A 110 -3.12 -14.73 6.22
C ASP A 110 -2.75 -14.03 7.55
N LEU A 111 -3.09 -12.75 7.71
CA LEU A 111 -2.91 -12.05 8.98
C LEU A 111 -3.73 -12.66 10.11
N LEU A 112 -4.96 -13.11 9.86
CA LEU A 112 -5.81 -13.72 10.89
C LEU A 112 -5.29 -15.10 11.29
N ALA A 113 -4.80 -15.90 10.35
CA ALA A 113 -4.25 -17.22 10.60
C ALA A 113 -2.90 -17.19 11.35
N HIS A 114 -2.17 -16.06 11.26
CA HIS A 114 -0.83 -15.91 11.81
C HIS A 114 -0.76 -14.67 12.71
N PRO A 115 -1.12 -14.79 14.00
CA PRO A 115 -1.15 -13.66 14.94
C PRO A 115 0.21 -12.97 15.14
N GLU A 116 1.31 -13.67 14.87
CA GLU A 116 2.68 -13.15 14.93
C GLU A 116 3.03 -12.17 13.81
N LEU A 117 2.27 -12.18 12.70
CA LEU A 117 2.49 -11.27 11.58
C LEU A 117 2.05 -9.85 11.90
N TRP A 118 2.91 -8.90 11.58
CA TRP A 118 2.64 -7.47 11.62
C TRP A 118 2.05 -6.95 10.33
N ALA A 119 2.46 -7.56 9.19
CA ALA A 119 2.02 -7.11 7.87
C ALA A 119 1.97 -8.25 6.84
N ALA A 120 1.04 -8.10 5.89
CA ALA A 120 0.92 -8.90 4.70
C ALA A 120 1.01 -7.97 3.47
N PHE A 121 1.95 -8.24 2.58
CA PHE A 121 2.20 -7.47 1.36
C PHE A 121 1.74 -8.27 0.15
N GLY A 122 0.88 -7.69 -0.68
CA GLY A 122 0.57 -8.29 -1.97
C GLY A 122 1.83 -8.37 -2.85
N SER A 123 1.98 -9.44 -3.61
CA SER A 123 3.13 -9.65 -4.49
C SER A 123 2.69 -10.08 -5.88
N ARG A 124 3.19 -9.37 -6.92
CA ARG A 124 2.83 -9.56 -8.33
C ARG A 124 3.68 -10.63 -8.99
N ILE A 125 3.75 -11.78 -8.35
CA ILE A 125 4.50 -12.93 -8.86
C ILE A 125 3.70 -13.60 -9.97
N LYS A 126 4.32 -13.79 -11.15
CA LYS A 126 3.74 -14.60 -12.23
C LYS A 126 3.89 -16.07 -11.88
N LEU A 127 2.84 -16.70 -11.39
CA LEU A 127 2.77 -18.13 -11.11
C LEU A 127 1.80 -18.80 -12.07
N LEU A 128 2.00 -20.10 -12.31
CA LEU A 128 1.06 -20.90 -13.09
C LEU A 128 -0.32 -20.89 -12.41
N GLY A 129 -1.39 -20.66 -13.20
CA GLY A 129 -2.74 -20.56 -12.69
C GLY A 129 -3.16 -19.19 -12.16
N ARG A 130 -2.27 -18.18 -12.14
CA ARG A 130 -2.57 -16.81 -11.70
C ARG A 130 -2.64 -15.83 -12.88
N SER A 131 -3.45 -14.79 -12.76
CA SER A 131 -3.66 -13.79 -13.82
C SER A 131 -2.96 -12.47 -13.48
N VAL A 132 -1.62 -12.46 -13.55
CA VAL A 132 -0.81 -11.24 -13.39
C VAL A 132 -0.43 -10.69 -14.76
N LYS A 133 -1.18 -9.68 -15.24
CA LYS A 133 -0.99 -9.06 -16.55
C LYS A 133 -0.13 -7.80 -16.43
N ARG A 134 1.11 -7.89 -16.85
CA ARG A 134 2.12 -6.82 -16.80
C ARG A 134 2.90 -6.79 -18.10
N SER A 135 3.25 -5.59 -18.59
CA SER A 135 4.12 -5.48 -19.77
C SER A 135 5.50 -6.08 -19.49
N GLU A 136 6.10 -6.74 -20.48
CA GLU A 136 7.40 -7.41 -20.33
C GLU A 136 8.49 -6.44 -19.87
N LEU A 137 8.55 -5.26 -20.48
CA LEU A 137 9.54 -4.24 -20.13
C LEU A 137 9.44 -3.84 -18.65
N ARG A 138 8.23 -3.57 -18.15
CA ARG A 138 8.01 -3.25 -16.73
C ARG A 138 8.26 -4.44 -15.82
N HIS A 139 8.05 -5.65 -16.30
CA HIS A 139 8.40 -6.85 -15.56
C HIS A 139 9.90 -6.89 -15.28
N TYR A 140 10.74 -6.76 -16.32
CA TYR A 140 12.20 -6.82 -16.16
C TYR A 140 12.75 -5.67 -15.33
N PHE A 141 12.33 -4.42 -15.59
CA PHE A 141 12.75 -3.28 -14.75
C PHE A 141 12.32 -3.44 -13.30
N GLY A 142 11.12 -3.95 -13.07
CA GLY A 142 10.65 -4.23 -11.72
C GLY A 142 11.48 -5.31 -11.01
N ARG A 143 11.97 -6.33 -11.75
CA ARG A 143 12.86 -7.36 -11.20
C ARG A 143 14.24 -6.79 -10.83
N VAL A 144 14.82 -5.94 -11.68
CA VAL A 144 16.08 -5.24 -11.38
C VAL A 144 15.92 -4.39 -10.11
N PHE A 145 14.85 -3.61 -10.02
CA PHE A 145 14.57 -2.80 -8.84
C PHE A 145 14.35 -3.66 -7.58
N ALA A 146 13.55 -4.72 -7.67
CA ALA A 146 13.29 -5.63 -6.55
C ALA A 146 14.58 -6.29 -6.05
N THR A 147 15.49 -6.68 -6.97
CA THR A 147 16.80 -7.21 -6.61
C THR A 147 17.65 -6.16 -5.89
N ALA A 148 17.68 -4.92 -6.39
CA ALA A 148 18.40 -3.83 -5.73
C ALA A 148 17.83 -3.54 -4.32
N ALA A 149 16.50 -3.52 -4.17
CA ALA A 149 15.85 -3.37 -2.88
C ALA A 149 16.17 -4.52 -1.91
N SER A 150 16.11 -5.78 -2.40
CA SER A 150 16.45 -6.97 -1.63
C SER A 150 17.90 -6.93 -1.10
N ILE A 151 18.86 -6.55 -1.96
CA ILE A 151 20.26 -6.37 -1.58
C ILE A 151 20.40 -5.22 -0.55
N THR A 152 19.71 -4.10 -0.77
CA THR A 152 19.76 -2.94 0.12
C THR A 152 19.26 -3.28 1.52
N LEU A 153 18.18 -4.04 1.61
CA LEU A 153 17.52 -4.43 2.86
C LEU A 153 18.16 -5.68 3.51
N HIS A 154 18.99 -6.43 2.78
CA HIS A 154 19.43 -7.79 3.15
C HIS A 154 18.26 -8.75 3.43
N LEU A 155 17.17 -8.59 2.70
CA LEU A 155 15.95 -9.39 2.83
C LEU A 155 15.59 -10.08 1.52
N ALA A 156 15.13 -11.32 1.61
CA ALA A 156 14.59 -12.05 0.47
C ALA A 156 13.16 -11.55 0.17
N VAL A 157 13.06 -10.37 -0.46
CA VAL A 157 11.78 -9.77 -0.86
C VAL A 157 11.64 -9.79 -2.38
N TYR A 158 10.46 -10.20 -2.86
CA TYR A 158 10.19 -10.32 -4.29
C TYR A 158 9.57 -9.05 -4.89
N ASP A 159 8.61 -8.40 -4.19
CA ASP A 159 7.87 -7.24 -4.70
C ASP A 159 7.54 -6.22 -3.60
N THR A 160 8.42 -5.26 -3.39
CA THR A 160 8.16 -4.19 -2.43
C THR A 160 7.10 -3.19 -2.92
N GLN A 161 6.87 -3.07 -4.24
CA GLN A 161 6.12 -1.98 -4.86
C GLN A 161 4.67 -2.36 -5.24
N CYS A 162 4.13 -3.46 -4.68
CA CYS A 162 2.73 -3.77 -4.87
C CYS A 162 1.85 -2.78 -4.08
N GLY A 163 0.89 -2.17 -4.76
CA GLY A 163 -0.02 -1.16 -4.18
C GLY A 163 -1.14 -1.75 -3.31
N LEU A 164 -0.95 -2.94 -2.76
CA LEU A 164 -1.86 -3.54 -1.78
C LEU A 164 -1.04 -4.09 -0.61
N LYS A 165 -1.26 -3.55 0.58
CA LYS A 165 -0.65 -4.01 1.82
C LYS A 165 -1.60 -3.88 2.99
N LEU A 166 -1.54 -4.84 3.90
CA LEU A 166 -2.28 -4.82 5.17
C LEU A 166 -1.32 -4.86 6.36
N PHE A 167 -1.71 -4.21 7.42
CA PHE A 167 -0.95 -4.10 8.67
C PHE A 167 -1.86 -4.38 9.86
N ARG A 168 -1.34 -5.08 10.84
CA ARG A 168 -1.95 -5.20 12.16
C ARG A 168 -1.61 -3.98 13.00
N ASP A 169 -2.51 -3.57 13.86
CA ASP A 169 -2.20 -2.57 14.88
C ASP A 169 -1.24 -3.16 15.91
N THR A 170 0.03 -2.81 15.78
CA THR A 170 1.10 -3.16 16.72
C THR A 170 1.97 -1.94 17.02
N PRO A 171 2.65 -1.91 18.17
CA PRO A 171 3.56 -0.80 18.50
C PRO A 171 4.64 -0.60 17.44
N GLU A 172 5.12 -1.69 16.81
CA GLU A 172 6.16 -1.66 15.77
C GLU A 172 5.64 -1.03 14.48
N VAL A 173 4.44 -1.39 14.03
CA VAL A 173 3.80 -0.78 12.86
C VAL A 173 3.54 0.70 13.12
N ARG A 174 2.99 1.06 14.29
CA ARG A 174 2.79 2.47 14.65
C ARG A 174 4.10 3.24 14.63
N ARG A 175 5.17 2.70 15.23
CA ARG A 175 6.50 3.33 15.24
C ARG A 175 7.06 3.52 13.84
N ALA A 176 6.89 2.54 12.94
CA ALA A 176 7.35 2.64 11.55
C ALA A 176 6.66 3.77 10.77
N LEU A 177 5.47 4.22 11.22
CA LEU A 177 4.67 5.26 10.57
C LEU A 177 4.79 6.65 11.24
N VAL A 178 5.40 6.78 12.43
CA VAL A 178 5.47 8.07 13.16
C VAL A 178 6.17 9.14 12.32
N GLU A 179 7.37 8.85 11.84
CA GLU A 179 8.17 9.82 11.09
C GLU A 179 7.79 9.82 9.59
N PRO A 180 7.79 10.98 8.91
CA PRO A 180 7.64 11.05 7.46
C PRO A 180 8.66 10.18 6.74
N PHE A 181 8.28 9.67 5.57
CA PHE A 181 9.21 8.90 4.74
C PHE A 181 10.22 9.84 4.03
N ILE A 182 11.46 9.39 3.92
CA ILE A 182 12.52 10.06 3.19
C ILE A 182 12.20 10.05 1.69
N SER A 183 11.75 8.88 1.20
CA SER A 183 11.40 8.69 -0.19
C SER A 183 9.92 8.93 -0.46
N ARG A 184 9.62 9.77 -1.44
CA ARG A 184 8.24 10.01 -1.90
C ARG A 184 7.71 8.86 -2.77
N TRP A 185 8.60 8.08 -3.36
CA TRP A 185 8.21 7.05 -4.32
C TRP A 185 8.51 5.61 -3.87
N ILE A 186 9.71 5.34 -3.33
CA ILE A 186 10.07 3.99 -2.86
C ILE A 186 9.87 3.84 -1.34
N PHE A 187 8.89 4.56 -0.79
CA PHE A 187 8.53 4.51 0.63
C PHE A 187 8.21 3.10 1.12
N ASP A 188 7.74 2.23 0.23
CA ASP A 188 7.49 0.81 0.53
C ASP A 188 8.77 0.08 0.98
N VAL A 189 9.92 0.41 0.36
CA VAL A 189 11.23 -0.12 0.75
C VAL A 189 11.62 0.42 2.12
N GLU A 190 11.42 1.71 2.35
CA GLU A 190 11.72 2.34 3.64
C GLU A 190 10.83 1.82 4.76
N LEU A 191 9.53 1.64 4.50
CA LEU A 191 8.60 1.04 5.46
C LEU A 191 9.06 -0.36 5.88
N LEU A 192 9.47 -1.19 4.90
CA LEU A 192 10.01 -2.51 5.20
C LEU A 192 11.34 -2.45 5.96
N ALA A 193 12.21 -1.47 5.66
CA ALA A 193 13.44 -1.23 6.42
C ALA A 193 13.14 -0.89 7.89
N ARG A 194 12.19 0.01 8.16
CA ARG A 194 11.77 0.39 9.51
C ARG A 194 11.17 -0.80 10.29
N LEU A 195 10.37 -1.62 9.63
CA LEU A 195 9.84 -2.85 10.23
C LEU A 195 10.97 -3.86 10.51
N SER A 196 11.96 -3.95 9.61
CA SER A 196 13.13 -4.80 9.79
C SER A 196 13.99 -4.36 10.97
N GLU A 197 14.18 -3.07 11.18
CA GLU A 197 14.87 -2.54 12.37
C GLU A 197 14.19 -2.96 13.68
N ALA A 198 12.84 -2.95 13.67
CA ALA A 198 12.07 -3.34 14.84
C ALA A 198 12.09 -4.86 15.11
N ALA A 199 12.10 -5.68 14.06
CA ALA A 199 12.05 -7.14 14.14
C ALA A 199 13.43 -7.79 14.24
N GLY A 200 14.49 -7.12 13.75
CA GLY A 200 15.80 -7.72 13.59
C GLY A 200 15.76 -8.98 12.69
N PRO A 201 16.51 -10.04 13.04
CA PRO A 201 16.53 -11.29 12.25
C PRO A 201 15.17 -11.98 12.11
N ALA A 202 14.19 -11.62 12.96
CA ALA A 202 12.86 -12.22 12.94
C ALA A 202 11.92 -11.61 11.90
N ILE A 203 12.36 -10.67 11.05
CA ILE A 203 11.50 -9.95 10.10
C ILE A 203 10.70 -10.90 9.18
N GLY A 204 11.29 -12.00 8.73
CA GLY A 204 10.62 -13.00 7.89
C GLY A 204 9.45 -13.72 8.56
N SER A 205 9.38 -13.71 9.91
CA SER A 205 8.21 -14.20 10.67
C SER A 205 7.24 -13.09 11.06
N ARG A 206 7.51 -11.83 10.71
CA ARG A 206 6.70 -10.66 11.04
C ARG A 206 6.04 -10.03 9.81
N VAL A 207 6.66 -10.15 8.66
CA VAL A 207 6.14 -9.64 7.38
C VAL A 207 6.13 -10.76 6.35
N ARG A 208 5.03 -10.90 5.62
CA ARG A 208 4.87 -11.93 4.60
C ARG A 208 4.43 -11.33 3.27
N GLU A 209 5.01 -11.83 2.18
CA GLU A 209 4.49 -11.58 0.84
C GLU A 209 3.42 -12.61 0.48
N VAL A 210 2.26 -12.13 0.04
CA VAL A 210 1.13 -12.94 -0.41
C VAL A 210 1.01 -12.79 -1.92
N PRO A 211 1.28 -13.86 -2.71
CA PRO A 211 1.13 -13.81 -4.15
C PRO A 211 -0.32 -13.54 -4.55
N LEU A 212 -0.56 -12.46 -5.31
CA LEU A 212 -1.90 -12.12 -5.78
C LEU A 212 -2.38 -13.13 -6.83
N GLU A 213 -3.68 -13.44 -6.83
CA GLU A 213 -4.33 -14.25 -7.86
C GLU A 213 -4.54 -13.45 -9.14
N CYS A 214 -4.98 -12.20 -8.96
CA CYS A 214 -5.25 -11.28 -10.05
C CYS A 214 -4.51 -9.97 -9.85
N TRP A 215 -3.83 -9.52 -10.89
CA TRP A 215 -3.32 -8.16 -10.99
C TRP A 215 -3.30 -7.72 -12.45
N GLN A 216 -3.81 -6.55 -12.71
CA GLN A 216 -3.84 -6.01 -14.07
C GLN A 216 -3.38 -4.57 -14.05
N GLU A 217 -2.40 -4.26 -14.88
CA GLU A 217 -1.98 -2.89 -15.09
C GLU A 217 -3.13 -2.04 -15.65
N ARG A 218 -3.53 -1.02 -14.90
CA ARG A 218 -4.58 -0.08 -15.29
C ARG A 218 -3.98 1.32 -15.48
N GLY A 219 -4.21 1.89 -16.66
CA GLY A 219 -3.78 3.25 -17.00
C GLY A 219 -2.28 3.43 -17.26
N ALA A 220 -1.93 4.66 -17.63
CA ALA A 220 -0.53 5.06 -17.84
C ALA A 220 0.18 5.21 -16.49
N SER A 221 1.42 4.73 -16.40
CA SER A 221 2.25 4.96 -15.21
C SER A 221 2.47 6.46 -15.00
N ARG A 222 2.26 6.93 -13.79
CA ARG A 222 2.61 8.30 -13.38
C ARG A 222 4.13 8.45 -13.11
N LEU A 223 4.88 7.34 -13.16
CA LEU A 223 6.32 7.32 -12.97
C LEU A 223 7.02 7.99 -14.16
N LYS A 224 7.87 8.94 -13.86
CA LYS A 224 8.71 9.64 -14.83
C LYS A 224 10.09 8.98 -14.87
N LEU A 225 10.78 9.08 -16.00
CA LEU A 225 12.15 8.54 -16.14
C LEU A 225 13.10 9.02 -15.02
N ARG A 226 12.92 10.27 -14.58
CA ARG A 226 13.69 10.84 -13.46
C ARG A 226 13.53 10.07 -12.14
N ASP A 227 12.37 9.43 -11.92
CA ASP A 227 12.10 8.71 -10.68
C ASP A 227 12.91 7.40 -10.65
N PHE A 228 13.05 6.75 -11.81
CA PHE A 228 13.96 5.60 -11.97
C PHE A 228 15.43 5.97 -11.76
N LEU A 229 15.86 7.15 -12.25
CA LEU A 229 17.24 7.62 -12.05
C LEU A 229 17.55 7.99 -10.60
N ARG A 230 16.54 8.38 -9.81
CA ARG A 230 16.67 8.68 -8.38
C ARG A 230 16.66 7.46 -7.48
N ALA A 231 16.03 6.37 -7.92
CA ALA A 231 15.86 5.18 -7.11
C ALA A 231 17.17 4.64 -6.48
N PRO A 232 18.33 4.57 -7.16
CA PRO A 232 19.59 4.15 -6.53
C PRO A 232 20.05 5.08 -5.40
N ILE A 233 19.85 6.38 -5.56
CA ILE A 233 20.22 7.38 -4.55
C ILE A 233 19.31 7.23 -3.33
N GLU A 234 18.00 7.10 -3.55
CA GLU A 234 17.01 6.90 -2.49
C GLU A 234 17.25 5.57 -1.74
N LEU A 235 17.58 4.48 -2.44
CA LEU A 235 17.96 3.21 -1.82
C LEU A 235 19.20 3.36 -0.92
N LEU A 236 20.22 4.11 -1.36
CA LEU A 236 21.40 4.40 -0.56
C LEU A 236 21.06 5.26 0.67
N GLN A 237 20.16 6.23 0.53
CA GLN A 237 19.68 7.05 1.65
C GLN A 237 18.94 6.18 2.66
N ILE A 238 18.01 5.34 2.21
CA ILE A 238 17.29 4.40 3.08
C ILE A 238 18.29 3.51 3.82
N ARG A 239 19.26 2.90 3.12
CA ARG A 239 20.27 2.05 3.76
C ARG A 239 21.13 2.78 4.81
N ARG A 240 21.41 4.07 4.59
CA ARG A 240 22.19 4.88 5.56
C ARG A 240 21.38 5.21 6.81
N HIS A 241 20.10 5.51 6.68
CA HIS A 241 19.21 5.85 7.78
C HIS A 241 18.69 4.61 8.51
N HIS A 242 18.53 3.50 7.77
CA HIS A 242 18.00 2.23 8.23
C HIS A 242 18.97 1.09 7.87
N PRO A 243 20.13 0.98 8.54
CA PRO A 243 21.09 -0.06 8.23
C PRO A 243 20.50 -1.45 8.51
N PRO A 244 20.69 -2.43 7.62
CA PRO A 244 20.25 -3.81 7.85
C PRO A 244 20.98 -4.40 9.07
N ARG A 245 20.25 -5.13 9.89
CA ARG A 245 20.74 -5.78 11.12
C ARG A 245 20.93 -7.27 10.94
#